data_2c48c08ab6c40eaa673b6832e53c7bc0
#
_entry.id   2c48c08ab6c40eaa673b6832e53c7bc0
#
_cell.length_a   1.000
_cell.length_b   1.000
_cell.length_c   1.000
_cell.angle_alpha   90.00
_cell.angle_beta   90.00
_cell.angle_gamma   90.00
#
_symmetry.space_group_name_H-M   'P 1'
#
loop_
_entity.id
_entity.type
_entity.pdbx_description
1 polymer ?
#
loop_
_entity_poly.entity_id
_entity_poly.type
_entity_poly.pdbx_seq_one_letter_code
_entity_poly.pdbx_strand_id
1 'polypeptide(L)'
;MIGPTGVGKTELARRLAALADAPFIKVEATKFTEVGYVGRDVESIIRDLCEAAYKMLNDQATKAVRHRALDLAEERILDELLPVARGDKPSPEDKDGAARQLLRKQLREGALDDRDIELDIQLPKVGVEIMTPPGMEEMTNQLQSMFSSLSPTQSKRRTLKIGEALKLLEQEEASKLVNEDDIRTKTVSAVEQTGIVFIDEFDKIAKSAERGGADVSREGVQRDLLPLIEGSHVSTKYGVINTDHILFIASGAFHLSRPSDLIPEMQGRLPIRVELAPLNASDFARILT
;
A
#
# COMPACT_ATOMS: atom_id res chain seq x y z
N MET A 1 -15.53 3.61 18.32
CA MET A 1 -16.60 4.45 17.68
C MET A 1 -17.91 3.67 17.66
N ILE A 2 -18.97 4.25 18.17
CA ILE A 2 -20.31 3.63 18.31
C ILE A 2 -21.29 4.44 17.48
N GLY A 3 -22.20 3.78 16.77
CA GLY A 3 -23.27 4.45 16.02
C GLY A 3 -23.88 3.60 14.91
N PRO A 4 -25.04 3.97 14.40
CA PRO A 4 -25.77 3.21 13.39
C PRO A 4 -24.94 2.95 12.12
N THR A 5 -25.36 1.99 11.32
CA THR A 5 -24.75 1.77 9.99
C THR A 5 -25.04 2.97 9.09
N GLY A 6 -24.07 3.37 8.27
CA GLY A 6 -24.24 4.45 7.30
C GLY A 6 -23.94 5.86 7.81
N VAL A 7 -23.58 6.06 9.09
CA VAL A 7 -23.25 7.41 9.63
C VAL A 7 -21.82 7.88 9.31
N GLY A 8 -21.06 7.11 8.52
CA GLY A 8 -19.73 7.55 8.06
C GLY A 8 -18.57 7.21 8.99
N LYS A 9 -18.71 6.27 9.96
CA LYS A 9 -17.62 5.86 10.89
C LYS A 9 -16.30 5.57 10.18
N THR A 10 -16.34 4.71 9.18
CA THR A 10 -15.15 4.34 8.38
C THR A 10 -14.57 5.52 7.62
N GLU A 11 -15.42 6.36 7.05
CA GLU A 11 -14.99 7.52 6.27
C GLU A 11 -14.33 8.58 7.15
N LEU A 12 -14.83 8.80 8.34
CA LEU A 12 -14.21 9.69 9.34
C LEU A 12 -12.80 9.22 9.68
N ALA A 13 -12.63 7.91 9.97
CA ALA A 13 -11.32 7.35 10.28
C ALA A 13 -10.36 7.44 9.09
N ARG A 14 -10.84 7.18 7.87
CA ARG A 14 -10.03 7.29 6.64
C ARG A 14 -9.59 8.73 6.39
N ARG A 15 -10.47 9.71 6.57
CA ARG A 15 -10.13 11.13 6.40
C ARG A 15 -9.16 11.60 7.47
N LEU A 16 -9.31 11.13 8.70
CA LEU A 16 -8.35 11.42 9.76
C LEU A 16 -6.95 10.90 9.38
N ALA A 17 -6.86 9.66 8.90
CA ALA A 17 -5.61 9.07 8.45
C ALA A 17 -5.00 9.87 7.27
N ALA A 18 -5.83 10.26 6.30
CA ALA A 18 -5.37 11.07 5.16
C ALA A 18 -4.86 12.46 5.58
N LEU A 19 -5.49 13.11 6.56
CA LEU A 19 -5.04 14.39 7.09
C LEU A 19 -3.71 14.29 7.85
N ALA A 20 -3.42 13.13 8.44
CA ALA A 20 -2.20 12.85 9.18
C ALA A 20 -1.10 12.22 8.31
N ASP A 21 -1.33 12.03 7.00
CA ASP A 21 -0.45 11.23 6.12
C ASP A 21 -0.11 9.84 6.72
N ALA A 22 -1.07 9.25 7.42
CA ALA A 22 -0.90 8.02 8.19
C ALA A 22 -1.31 6.79 7.37
N PRO A 23 -0.54 5.69 7.43
CA PRO A 23 -0.97 4.40 6.90
C PRO A 23 -2.28 3.96 7.54
N PHE A 24 -3.23 3.52 6.71
CA PHE A 24 -4.57 3.16 7.15
C PHE A 24 -5.02 1.84 6.57
N ILE A 25 -5.56 0.98 7.43
CA ILE A 25 -6.25 -0.24 7.01
C ILE A 25 -7.62 -0.36 7.68
N LYS A 26 -8.60 -0.86 6.92
CA LYS A 26 -9.90 -1.29 7.44
C LYS A 26 -9.97 -2.80 7.40
N VAL A 27 -10.31 -3.39 8.53
CA VAL A 27 -10.60 -4.83 8.67
C VAL A 27 -11.95 -5.04 9.34
N GLU A 28 -12.54 -6.19 9.15
CA GLU A 28 -13.80 -6.59 9.82
C GLU A 28 -13.47 -7.63 10.89
N ALA A 29 -13.90 -7.42 12.12
CA ALA A 29 -13.62 -8.31 13.24
C ALA A 29 -14.12 -9.75 12.99
N THR A 30 -15.20 -9.89 12.23
CA THR A 30 -15.80 -11.19 11.88
C THR A 30 -15.00 -12.05 10.91
N LYS A 31 -13.96 -11.48 10.25
CA LYS A 31 -13.07 -12.22 9.34
C LYS A 31 -11.97 -12.99 10.06
N PHE A 32 -11.77 -12.70 11.33
CA PHE A 32 -10.76 -13.38 12.14
C PHE A 32 -11.39 -14.52 12.92
N THR A 33 -10.62 -15.56 13.12
CA THR A 33 -10.97 -16.75 13.92
C THR A 33 -9.89 -16.97 14.96
N GLU A 34 -10.28 -17.60 16.07
CA GLU A 34 -9.36 -18.00 17.13
C GLU A 34 -8.21 -18.84 16.55
N VAL A 35 -7.00 -18.63 17.09
CA VAL A 35 -5.79 -19.37 16.67
C VAL A 35 -6.03 -20.87 16.77
N GLY A 36 -5.76 -21.59 15.67
CA GLY A 36 -5.99 -23.03 15.54
C GLY A 36 -7.25 -23.44 14.78
N TYR A 37 -8.13 -22.51 14.44
CA TYR A 37 -9.26 -22.74 13.54
C TYR A 37 -8.97 -22.25 12.12
N VAL A 38 -9.73 -22.73 11.13
CA VAL A 38 -9.60 -22.28 9.74
C VAL A 38 -10.12 -20.84 9.64
N GLY A 39 -9.21 -19.88 9.53
CA GLY A 39 -9.53 -18.46 9.42
C GLY A 39 -8.27 -17.61 9.29
N ARG A 40 -8.47 -16.31 9.27
CA ARG A 40 -7.39 -15.35 9.10
C ARG A 40 -6.77 -15.03 10.45
N ASP A 41 -5.44 -15.14 10.54
CA ASP A 41 -4.65 -14.75 11.69
C ASP A 41 -4.71 -13.22 11.93
N VAL A 42 -4.82 -12.81 13.20
CA VAL A 42 -4.91 -11.39 13.58
C VAL A 42 -3.62 -10.60 13.27
N GLU A 43 -2.45 -11.24 13.27
CA GLU A 43 -1.19 -10.60 12.88
C GLU A 43 -1.20 -10.16 11.41
N SER A 44 -2.03 -10.80 10.58
CA SER A 44 -2.19 -10.40 9.18
C SER A 44 -2.67 -8.94 9.04
N ILE A 45 -3.32 -8.38 10.07
CA ILE A 45 -3.68 -6.94 10.12
C ILE A 45 -2.44 -6.07 9.97
N ILE A 46 -1.40 -6.39 10.72
CA ILE A 46 -0.15 -5.60 10.69
C ILE A 46 0.59 -5.80 9.38
N ARG A 47 0.59 -7.03 8.84
CA ARG A 47 1.17 -7.30 7.52
C ARG A 47 0.46 -6.50 6.41
N ASP A 48 -0.87 -6.49 6.42
CA ASP A 48 -1.67 -5.70 5.46
C ASP A 48 -1.48 -4.18 5.65
N LEU A 49 -1.32 -3.70 6.90
CA LEU A 49 -1.01 -2.29 7.17
C LEU A 49 0.35 -1.90 6.59
N CYS A 50 1.36 -2.77 6.70
CA CYS A 50 2.67 -2.55 6.10
C CYS A 50 2.59 -2.49 4.56
N GLU A 51 1.79 -3.35 3.93
CA GLU A 51 1.56 -3.30 2.48
C GLU A 51 0.93 -1.95 2.05
N ALA A 52 -0.08 -1.51 2.80
CA ALA A 52 -0.73 -0.22 2.54
C ALA A 52 0.25 0.95 2.72
N ALA A 53 1.08 0.91 3.77
CA ALA A 53 2.10 1.91 4.05
C ALA A 53 3.18 1.95 2.96
N TYR A 54 3.71 0.79 2.57
CA TYR A 54 4.70 0.68 1.50
C TYR A 54 4.18 1.25 0.19
N LYS A 55 2.96 0.87 -0.20
CA LYS A 55 2.33 1.41 -1.40
C LYS A 55 2.18 2.93 -1.34
N MET A 56 1.68 3.45 -0.22
CA MET A 56 1.51 4.90 -0.01
C MET A 56 2.84 5.65 -0.15
N LEU A 57 3.90 5.18 0.52
CA LEU A 57 5.22 5.81 0.51
C LEU A 57 5.90 5.68 -0.85
N ASN A 58 5.75 4.54 -1.53
CA ASN A 58 6.25 4.34 -2.88
C ASN A 58 5.57 5.28 -3.89
N ASP A 59 4.25 5.44 -3.80
CA ASP A 59 3.50 6.37 -4.64
C ASP A 59 3.92 7.83 -4.39
N GLN A 60 4.19 8.21 -3.13
CA GLN A 60 4.71 9.52 -2.77
C GLN A 60 6.13 9.75 -3.32
N ALA A 61 7.02 8.77 -3.15
CA ALA A 61 8.39 8.83 -3.66
C ALA A 61 8.41 8.92 -5.19
N THR A 62 7.60 8.12 -5.88
CA THR A 62 7.46 8.15 -7.34
C THR A 62 6.97 9.51 -7.82
N LYS A 63 5.96 10.10 -7.16
CA LYS A 63 5.47 11.44 -7.48
C LYS A 63 6.54 12.51 -7.29
N ALA A 64 7.35 12.39 -6.24
CA ALA A 64 8.42 13.35 -5.96
C ALA A 64 9.53 13.35 -7.03
N VAL A 65 9.83 12.20 -7.61
CA VAL A 65 10.88 12.05 -8.63
C VAL A 65 10.36 12.18 -10.07
N ARG A 66 9.05 12.32 -10.25
CA ARG A 66 8.37 12.27 -11.56
C ARG A 66 8.97 13.23 -12.59
N HIS A 67 9.20 14.49 -12.23
CA HIS A 67 9.80 15.48 -13.14
C HIS A 67 11.17 15.03 -13.65
N ARG A 68 12.01 14.56 -12.72
CA ARG A 68 13.35 14.08 -13.08
C ARG A 68 13.30 12.81 -13.92
N ALA A 69 12.35 11.93 -13.63
CA ALA A 69 12.13 10.70 -14.40
C ALA A 69 11.67 11.04 -15.83
N LEU A 70 10.80 12.03 -15.99
CA LEU A 70 10.35 12.50 -17.30
C LEU A 70 11.51 13.08 -18.12
N ASP A 71 12.35 13.92 -17.51
CA ASP A 71 13.53 14.48 -18.20
C ASP A 71 14.49 13.37 -18.67
N LEU A 72 14.73 12.34 -17.84
CA LEU A 72 15.55 11.20 -18.22
C LEU A 72 14.89 10.34 -19.33
N ALA A 73 13.59 10.16 -19.29
CA ALA A 73 12.84 9.46 -20.33
C ALA A 73 12.90 10.20 -21.68
N GLU A 74 12.76 11.54 -21.66
CA GLU A 74 12.93 12.39 -22.85
C GLU A 74 14.35 12.22 -23.43
N GLU A 75 15.38 12.26 -22.58
CA GLU A 75 16.78 12.09 -23.02
C GLU A 75 16.99 10.74 -23.71
N ARG A 76 16.45 9.65 -23.16
CA ARG A 76 16.57 8.31 -23.78
C ARG A 76 15.88 8.24 -25.14
N ILE A 77 14.73 8.87 -25.30
CA ILE A 77 14.03 8.94 -26.59
C ILE A 77 14.86 9.77 -27.60
N LEU A 78 15.42 10.91 -27.15
CA LEU A 78 16.25 11.74 -28.01
C LEU A 78 17.55 11.05 -28.44
N ASP A 79 18.15 10.24 -27.56
CA ASP A 79 19.36 9.46 -27.87
C ASP A 79 19.09 8.41 -28.98
N GLU A 80 17.90 7.81 -28.98
CA GLU A 80 17.51 6.84 -30.01
C GLU A 80 17.08 7.52 -31.33
N LEU A 81 16.48 8.70 -31.26
CA LEU A 81 16.11 9.50 -32.43
C LEU A 81 17.31 10.14 -33.14
N LEU A 82 18.37 10.42 -32.39
CA LEU A 82 19.64 11.03 -32.87
C LEU A 82 20.81 10.10 -32.51
N PRO A 83 20.93 8.93 -33.17
CA PRO A 83 22.05 8.05 -32.89
C PRO A 83 23.37 8.74 -33.23
N VAL A 84 24.23 8.90 -32.21
CA VAL A 84 25.63 9.36 -32.43
C VAL A 84 26.31 8.32 -33.27
N ALA A 85 27.04 8.77 -34.33
CA ALA A 85 27.78 7.89 -35.20
C ALA A 85 28.70 6.96 -34.39
N ARG A 86 28.62 5.65 -34.63
CA ARG A 86 29.41 4.63 -33.92
C ARG A 86 30.90 4.97 -33.97
N GLY A 87 31.45 5.46 -32.87
CA GLY A 87 32.90 5.69 -32.72
C GLY A 87 33.29 6.93 -31.94
N ASP A 88 32.47 7.95 -31.86
CA ASP A 88 32.76 9.16 -31.10
C ASP A 88 32.04 9.16 -29.75
N LYS A 89 32.81 9.50 -28.68
CA LYS A 89 32.15 9.83 -27.40
C LYS A 89 31.34 11.11 -27.62
N PRO A 90 30.07 11.15 -27.23
CA PRO A 90 29.24 12.35 -27.39
C PRO A 90 29.93 13.53 -26.73
N SER A 91 30.28 14.54 -27.53
CA SER A 91 30.85 15.78 -27.00
C SER A 91 29.75 16.56 -26.22
N PRO A 92 30.13 17.40 -25.26
CA PRO A 92 29.18 18.26 -24.58
C PRO A 92 28.32 19.10 -25.55
N GLU A 93 28.88 19.44 -26.72
CA GLU A 93 28.20 20.22 -27.78
C GLU A 93 27.12 19.43 -28.52
N ASP A 94 27.22 18.07 -28.59
CA ASP A 94 26.23 17.22 -29.21
C ASP A 94 24.95 17.10 -28.36
N LYS A 95 25.05 17.31 -27.05
CA LYS A 95 23.90 17.28 -26.13
C LYS A 95 23.00 18.53 -26.22
N ASP A 96 23.53 19.65 -26.68
CA ASP A 96 22.83 20.94 -26.78
C ASP A 96 22.59 21.39 -28.23
N GLY A 97 22.83 20.53 -29.23
CA GLY A 97 22.64 20.84 -30.64
C GLY A 97 21.21 21.32 -30.95
N ALA A 98 21.11 22.29 -31.87
CA ALA A 98 19.83 22.89 -32.29
C ALA A 98 18.79 21.83 -32.73
N ALA A 99 19.23 20.73 -33.32
CA ALA A 99 18.39 19.60 -33.75
C ALA A 99 17.77 18.87 -32.52
N ARG A 100 18.56 18.67 -31.45
CA ARG A 100 18.11 18.01 -30.23
C ARG A 100 17.08 18.88 -29.49
N GLN A 101 17.32 20.20 -29.42
CA GLN A 101 16.37 21.12 -28.83
C GLN A 101 15.05 21.20 -29.60
N LEU A 102 15.10 21.15 -30.95
CA LEU A 102 13.92 21.11 -31.81
C LEU A 102 13.10 19.84 -31.57
N LEU A 103 13.74 18.67 -31.54
CA LEU A 103 13.09 17.39 -31.27
C LEU A 103 12.51 17.33 -29.86
N ARG A 104 13.22 17.85 -28.84
CA ARG A 104 12.69 17.97 -27.49
C ARG A 104 11.42 18.83 -27.43
N LYS A 105 11.41 19.94 -28.13
CA LYS A 105 10.21 20.79 -28.26
C LYS A 105 9.05 20.02 -28.90
N GLN A 106 9.30 19.36 -30.03
CA GLN A 106 8.27 18.55 -30.73
C GLN A 106 7.75 17.38 -29.88
N LEU A 107 8.63 16.76 -29.06
CA LEU A 107 8.25 15.71 -28.13
C LEU A 107 7.32 16.23 -27.04
N ARG A 108 7.63 17.40 -26.47
CA ARG A 108 6.79 18.04 -25.43
C ARG A 108 5.46 18.59 -25.97
N GLU A 109 5.42 18.96 -27.24
CA GLU A 109 4.20 19.39 -27.95
C GLU A 109 3.34 18.20 -28.43
N GLY A 110 3.82 16.95 -28.26
CA GLY A 110 3.11 15.73 -28.71
C GLY A 110 3.14 15.50 -30.21
N ALA A 111 3.90 16.29 -30.98
CA ALA A 111 3.97 16.20 -32.44
C ALA A 111 4.62 14.90 -32.92
N LEU A 112 5.34 14.19 -32.05
CA LEU A 112 6.02 12.92 -32.36
C LEU A 112 5.32 11.69 -31.79
N ASP A 113 4.20 11.85 -31.08
CA ASP A 113 3.56 10.76 -30.31
C ASP A 113 3.19 9.55 -31.17
N ASP A 114 2.77 9.76 -32.42
CA ASP A 114 2.37 8.69 -33.35
C ASP A 114 3.54 8.04 -34.11
N ARG A 115 4.76 8.55 -33.95
CA ARG A 115 5.94 8.00 -34.61
C ARG A 115 6.41 6.75 -33.88
N ASP A 116 6.77 5.70 -34.66
CA ASP A 116 7.33 4.48 -34.11
C ASP A 116 8.80 4.66 -33.75
N ILE A 117 9.19 4.10 -32.60
CA ILE A 117 10.56 4.06 -32.08
C ILE A 117 10.88 2.65 -31.58
N GLU A 118 12.12 2.20 -31.82
CA GLU A 118 12.64 0.95 -31.26
C GLU A 118 13.39 1.24 -29.96
N LEU A 119 12.95 0.65 -28.87
CA LEU A 119 13.55 0.85 -27.55
C LEU A 119 13.82 -0.47 -26.85
N ASP A 120 14.93 -0.52 -26.15
CA ASP A 120 15.22 -1.57 -25.18
C ASP A 120 14.48 -1.25 -23.87
N ILE A 121 13.34 -1.91 -23.66
CA ILE A 121 12.53 -1.75 -22.46
C ILE A 121 12.79 -2.93 -21.53
N GLN A 122 13.13 -2.64 -20.28
CA GLN A 122 13.14 -3.63 -19.22
C GLN A 122 11.69 -3.94 -18.85
N LEU A 123 11.23 -5.15 -19.14
CA LEU A 123 9.93 -5.59 -18.68
C LEU A 123 9.95 -5.64 -17.15
N PRO A 124 8.89 -5.11 -16.47
CA PRO A 124 8.77 -5.29 -15.04
C PRO A 124 8.88 -6.78 -14.76
N LYS A 125 9.70 -7.14 -13.77
CA LYS A 125 9.82 -8.53 -13.31
C LYS A 125 8.40 -8.97 -12.95
N VAL A 126 7.79 -9.81 -13.77
CA VAL A 126 6.56 -10.50 -13.39
C VAL A 126 6.99 -11.43 -12.27
N GLY A 127 6.76 -11.00 -11.03
CA GLY A 127 6.92 -11.86 -9.88
C GLY A 127 5.98 -13.04 -10.08
N VAL A 128 6.53 -14.22 -10.33
CA VAL A 128 5.74 -15.45 -10.26
C VAL A 128 5.44 -15.62 -8.78
N GLU A 129 4.25 -15.19 -8.36
CA GLU A 129 3.72 -15.55 -7.05
C GLU A 129 3.54 -17.07 -7.01
N ILE A 130 4.51 -17.76 -6.48
CA ILE A 130 4.38 -19.17 -6.17
C ILE A 130 3.53 -19.24 -4.91
N MET A 131 2.25 -19.58 -5.08
CA MET A 131 1.36 -19.85 -3.95
C MET A 131 1.93 -21.08 -3.22
N THR A 132 2.59 -20.83 -2.11
CA THR A 132 3.11 -21.90 -1.23
C THR A 132 2.17 -22.13 -0.07
N PRO A 133 2.04 -23.40 0.39
CA PRO A 133 1.33 -23.72 1.61
C PRO A 133 1.97 -23.02 2.83
N PRO A 134 1.17 -22.68 3.85
CA PRO A 134 1.68 -22.07 5.08
C PRO A 134 2.80 -22.92 5.71
N GLY A 135 3.95 -22.30 6.02
CA GLY A 135 5.10 -22.94 6.64
C GLY A 135 6.31 -23.21 5.72
N MET A 136 6.24 -22.88 4.42
CA MET A 136 7.37 -23.05 3.48
C MET A 136 7.89 -21.71 2.91
N GLU A 137 7.61 -20.61 3.57
CA GLU A 137 7.91 -19.25 3.10
C GLU A 137 9.42 -18.99 2.94
N GLU A 138 10.25 -19.52 3.85
CA GLU A 138 11.72 -19.37 3.76
C GLU A 138 12.31 -20.10 2.56
N MET A 139 11.79 -21.29 2.24
CA MET A 139 12.26 -22.07 1.09
C MET A 139 11.86 -21.42 -0.23
N THR A 140 10.69 -20.77 -0.25
CA THR A 140 10.21 -20.01 -1.43
C THR A 140 11.06 -18.77 -1.67
N ASN A 141 11.40 -18.03 -0.62
CA ASN A 141 12.28 -16.88 -0.71
C ASN A 141 13.68 -17.24 -1.20
N GLN A 142 14.25 -18.39 -0.77
CA GLN A 142 15.52 -18.88 -1.29
C GLN A 142 15.43 -19.32 -2.75
N LEU A 143 14.37 -20.02 -3.15
CA LEU A 143 14.15 -20.40 -4.55
C LEU A 143 13.93 -19.14 -5.42
N GLN A 144 13.18 -18.16 -4.95
CA GLN A 144 12.91 -16.92 -5.69
C GLN A 144 14.19 -16.08 -5.85
N SER A 145 15.06 -16.04 -4.84
CA SER A 145 16.38 -15.41 -4.93
C SER A 145 17.31 -16.13 -5.92
N MET A 146 17.30 -17.46 -5.95
CA MET A 146 18.04 -18.25 -6.93
C MET A 146 17.50 -18.04 -8.36
N PHE A 147 16.19 -18.03 -8.55
CA PHE A 147 15.60 -17.77 -9.87
C PHE A 147 15.83 -16.34 -10.34
N SER A 148 15.82 -15.35 -9.43
CA SER A 148 16.11 -13.95 -9.79
C SER A 148 17.58 -13.73 -10.18
N SER A 149 18.52 -14.51 -9.62
CA SER A 149 19.93 -14.45 -9.98
C SER A 149 20.27 -15.20 -11.28
N LEU A 150 19.45 -16.17 -11.69
CA LEU A 150 19.63 -16.98 -12.90
C LEU A 150 18.88 -16.45 -14.12
N SER A 151 17.91 -15.55 -13.94
CA SER A 151 17.20 -14.93 -15.06
C SER A 151 17.90 -13.64 -15.48
N PRO A 152 18.63 -13.61 -16.60
CA PRO A 152 19.15 -12.37 -17.13
C PRO A 152 17.95 -11.47 -17.42
N THR A 153 18.05 -10.21 -17.02
CA THR A 153 17.07 -9.18 -17.36
C THR A 153 16.95 -9.14 -18.87
N GLN A 154 15.92 -9.78 -19.42
CA GLN A 154 15.69 -9.78 -20.88
C GLN A 154 15.20 -8.39 -21.27
N SER A 155 16.12 -7.53 -21.68
CA SER A 155 15.75 -6.37 -22.49
C SER A 155 15.26 -6.89 -23.83
N LYS A 156 14.01 -6.65 -24.16
CA LYS A 156 13.49 -6.91 -25.50
C LYS A 156 13.37 -5.59 -26.25
N ARG A 157 14.04 -5.50 -27.40
CA ARG A 157 13.72 -4.44 -28.36
C ARG A 157 12.27 -4.56 -28.79
N ARG A 158 11.53 -3.50 -28.58
CA ARG A 158 10.14 -3.36 -29.00
C ARG A 158 9.97 -2.08 -29.80
N THR A 159 9.20 -2.19 -30.86
CA THR A 159 8.71 -1.03 -31.59
C THR A 159 7.42 -0.56 -30.93
N LEU A 160 7.41 0.68 -30.47
CA LEU A 160 6.28 1.32 -29.81
C LEU A 160 6.12 2.74 -30.36
N LYS A 161 4.93 3.30 -30.18
CA LYS A 161 4.71 4.71 -30.43
C LYS A 161 5.40 5.56 -29.36
N ILE A 162 5.99 6.69 -29.75
CA ILE A 162 6.76 7.57 -28.84
C ILE A 162 5.93 7.98 -27.61
N GLY A 163 4.64 8.29 -27.78
CA GLY A 163 3.77 8.65 -26.66
C GLY A 163 3.55 7.52 -25.65
N GLU A 164 3.56 6.25 -26.09
CA GLU A 164 3.52 5.08 -25.20
C GLU A 164 4.88 4.79 -24.58
N ALA A 165 5.93 4.90 -25.38
CA ALA A 165 7.31 4.73 -24.96
C ALA A 165 7.71 5.71 -23.85
N LEU A 166 7.30 6.99 -23.97
CA LEU A 166 7.56 8.02 -22.98
C LEU A 166 6.96 7.66 -21.61
N LYS A 167 5.72 7.17 -21.58
CA LYS A 167 5.07 6.76 -20.32
C LYS A 167 5.75 5.56 -19.67
N LEU A 168 6.15 4.57 -20.47
CA LEU A 168 6.85 3.39 -19.98
C LEU A 168 8.23 3.75 -19.45
N LEU A 169 8.98 4.59 -20.18
CA LEU A 169 10.29 5.06 -19.76
C LEU A 169 10.22 5.95 -18.51
N GLU A 170 9.20 6.83 -18.41
CA GLU A 170 8.96 7.62 -17.20
C GLU A 170 8.80 6.71 -15.97
N GLN A 171 8.03 5.63 -16.07
CA GLN A 171 7.85 4.66 -14.99
C GLN A 171 9.13 3.90 -14.67
N GLU A 172 9.88 3.48 -15.71
CA GLU A 172 11.16 2.78 -15.54
C GLU A 172 12.20 3.67 -14.86
N GLU A 173 12.35 4.92 -15.32
CA GLU A 173 13.30 5.87 -14.72
C GLU A 173 12.87 6.30 -13.30
N ALA A 174 11.56 6.48 -13.06
CA ALA A 174 11.06 6.74 -11.72
C ALA A 174 11.40 5.59 -10.75
N SER A 175 11.24 4.34 -11.18
CA SER A 175 11.59 3.18 -10.34
C SER A 175 13.09 3.08 -10.04
N LYS A 176 13.96 3.51 -10.97
CA LYS A 176 15.41 3.55 -10.74
C LYS A 176 15.84 4.66 -9.78
N LEU A 177 15.09 5.79 -9.78
CA LEU A 177 15.38 6.94 -8.91
C LEU A 177 14.90 6.73 -7.48
N VAL A 178 13.94 5.82 -7.28
CA VAL A 178 13.39 5.48 -5.98
C VAL A 178 14.27 4.41 -5.32
N ASN A 179 14.72 4.68 -4.10
CA ASN A 179 15.48 3.72 -3.31
C ASN A 179 14.53 2.83 -2.51
N GLU A 180 14.44 1.55 -2.87
CA GLU A 180 13.56 0.57 -2.20
C GLU A 180 13.90 0.36 -0.72
N ASP A 181 15.18 0.39 -0.34
CA ASP A 181 15.62 0.19 1.04
C ASP A 181 15.22 1.38 1.93
N ASP A 182 15.28 2.60 1.38
CA ASP A 182 14.78 3.80 2.09
C ASP A 182 13.27 3.73 2.29
N ILE A 183 12.52 3.26 1.29
CA ILE A 183 11.05 3.08 1.43
C ILE A 183 10.74 2.01 2.47
N ARG A 184 11.47 0.90 2.48
CA ARG A 184 11.32 -0.14 3.51
C ARG A 184 11.49 0.41 4.92
N THR A 185 12.59 1.12 5.15
CA THR A 185 12.89 1.72 6.45
C THR A 185 11.81 2.71 6.87
N LYS A 186 11.39 3.57 5.94
CA LYS A 186 10.30 4.53 6.17
C LYS A 186 8.97 3.83 6.41
N THR A 187 8.70 2.70 5.74
CA THR A 187 7.48 1.90 5.95
C THR A 187 7.38 1.41 7.38
N VAL A 188 8.45 0.79 7.89
CA VAL A 188 8.49 0.34 9.29
C VAL A 188 8.21 1.50 10.24
N SER A 189 8.95 2.61 10.10
CA SER A 189 8.78 3.78 10.95
C SER A 189 7.38 4.40 10.85
N ALA A 190 6.81 4.52 9.64
CA ALA A 190 5.47 5.08 9.45
C ALA A 190 4.38 4.20 10.07
N VAL A 191 4.49 2.87 9.93
CA VAL A 191 3.54 1.94 10.55
C VAL A 191 3.62 2.01 12.06
N GLU A 192 4.83 1.96 12.64
CA GLU A 192 5.02 2.00 14.09
C GLU A 192 4.59 3.31 14.73
N GLN A 193 4.82 4.47 14.08
CA GLN A 193 4.62 5.78 14.69
C GLN A 193 3.26 6.41 14.38
N THR A 194 2.70 6.12 13.21
CA THR A 194 1.48 6.78 12.73
C THR A 194 0.42 5.82 12.19
N GLY A 195 0.66 4.50 12.22
CA GLY A 195 -0.26 3.51 11.68
C GLY A 195 -1.64 3.55 12.34
N ILE A 196 -2.69 3.42 11.53
CA ILE A 196 -4.09 3.40 11.99
C ILE A 196 -4.78 2.13 11.50
N VAL A 197 -5.27 1.35 12.46
CA VAL A 197 -6.07 0.13 12.21
C VAL A 197 -7.51 0.40 12.59
N PHE A 198 -8.41 0.33 11.62
CA PHE A 198 -9.84 0.46 11.84
C PHE A 198 -10.50 -0.93 11.79
N ILE A 199 -11.02 -1.39 12.94
CA ILE A 199 -11.69 -2.68 13.09
C ILE A 199 -13.19 -2.44 13.10
N ASP A 200 -13.85 -2.83 12.01
CA ASP A 200 -15.31 -2.71 11.87
C ASP A 200 -16.04 -3.94 12.43
N GLU A 201 -17.33 -3.81 12.68
CA GLU A 201 -18.20 -4.88 13.21
C GLU A 201 -17.71 -5.47 14.55
N PHE A 202 -17.06 -4.65 15.39
CA PHE A 202 -16.50 -5.09 16.66
C PHE A 202 -17.59 -5.56 17.66
N ASP A 203 -18.81 -5.06 17.51
CA ASP A 203 -19.98 -5.49 18.27
C ASP A 203 -20.38 -6.95 18.00
N LYS A 204 -19.95 -7.52 16.86
CA LYS A 204 -20.25 -8.93 16.50
C LYS A 204 -19.40 -9.95 17.25
N ILE A 205 -18.23 -9.53 17.75
CA ILE A 205 -17.36 -10.37 18.57
C ILE A 205 -17.56 -10.15 20.08
N ALA A 206 -18.47 -9.23 20.50
CA ALA A 206 -18.89 -9.09 21.87
C ALA A 206 -19.80 -10.28 22.29
N LYS A 207 -19.84 -10.58 23.61
CA LYS A 207 -20.72 -11.62 24.16
C LYS A 207 -22.17 -11.33 23.79
N SER A 208 -22.92 -12.35 23.36
CA SER A 208 -24.35 -12.26 23.15
C SER A 208 -25.08 -12.95 24.29
N ALA A 209 -25.99 -12.27 24.94
CA ALA A 209 -26.71 -12.79 26.10
C ALA A 209 -27.61 -14.03 25.82
N GLU A 210 -27.79 -14.44 24.54
CA GLU A 210 -28.84 -15.40 24.17
C GLU A 210 -28.39 -16.72 23.54
N ARG A 211 -27.05 -17.00 23.30
CA ARG A 211 -26.65 -18.24 22.62
C ARG A 211 -25.37 -18.84 23.21
N GLY A 212 -25.55 -19.82 24.09
CA GLY A 212 -24.44 -20.68 24.55
C GLY A 212 -23.92 -21.57 23.41
N GLY A 213 -22.63 -21.48 23.10
CA GLY A 213 -21.92 -22.36 22.18
C GLY A 213 -21.08 -21.66 21.09
N ALA A 214 -21.53 -20.51 20.57
CA ALA A 214 -20.75 -19.71 19.61
C ALA A 214 -19.90 -18.61 20.30
N ASP A 215 -20.05 -18.44 21.62
CA ASP A 215 -19.42 -17.37 22.38
C ASP A 215 -17.93 -17.59 22.62
N VAL A 216 -17.47 -18.85 22.70
CA VAL A 216 -16.05 -19.18 22.95
C VAL A 216 -15.17 -18.67 21.81
N SER A 217 -15.59 -18.88 20.56
CA SER A 217 -14.84 -18.42 19.37
C SER A 217 -14.77 -16.90 19.25
N ARG A 218 -15.82 -16.17 19.67
CA ARG A 218 -15.86 -14.71 19.65
C ARG A 218 -14.96 -14.08 20.72
N GLU A 219 -14.97 -14.66 21.91
CA GLU A 219 -14.07 -14.25 23.01
C GLU A 219 -12.61 -14.57 22.65
N GLY A 220 -12.36 -15.70 21.95
CA GLY A 220 -11.06 -16.06 21.42
C GLY A 220 -10.47 -14.98 20.50
N VAL A 221 -11.27 -14.47 19.54
CA VAL A 221 -10.82 -13.37 18.65
C VAL A 221 -10.44 -12.11 19.44
N GLN A 222 -11.21 -11.75 20.49
CA GLN A 222 -10.87 -10.61 21.34
C GLN A 222 -9.52 -10.85 22.08
N ARG A 223 -9.27 -12.06 22.57
CA ARG A 223 -8.02 -12.42 23.24
C ARG A 223 -6.83 -12.42 22.28
N ASP A 224 -7.03 -12.86 21.04
CA ASP A 224 -5.99 -12.84 20.00
C ASP A 224 -5.63 -11.43 19.54
N LEU A 225 -6.62 -10.50 19.51
CA LEU A 225 -6.39 -9.09 19.21
C LEU A 225 -5.69 -8.32 20.33
N LEU A 226 -5.81 -8.79 21.58
CA LEU A 226 -5.32 -8.07 22.75
C LEU A 226 -3.81 -7.81 22.71
N PRO A 227 -2.93 -8.80 22.39
CA PRO A 227 -1.49 -8.54 22.29
C PRO A 227 -1.14 -7.45 21.26
N LEU A 228 -1.86 -7.39 20.12
CA LEU A 228 -1.62 -6.35 19.12
C LEU A 228 -1.97 -4.96 19.64
N ILE A 229 -3.04 -4.85 20.45
CA ILE A 229 -3.51 -3.57 21.00
C ILE A 229 -2.67 -3.18 22.22
N GLU A 230 -2.11 -4.13 22.95
CA GLU A 230 -1.26 -3.90 24.12
C GLU A 230 0.19 -3.56 23.77
N GLY A 231 0.62 -3.94 22.58
CA GLY A 231 1.99 -3.83 22.11
C GLY A 231 2.65 -5.20 21.96
N SER A 232 2.98 -5.55 20.73
CA SER A 232 3.66 -6.79 20.38
C SER A 232 4.58 -6.59 19.18
N HIS A 233 5.43 -7.57 18.92
CA HIS A 233 6.33 -7.58 17.79
C HIS A 233 5.80 -8.53 16.72
N VAL A 234 5.50 -8.02 15.55
CA VAL A 234 4.99 -8.79 14.41
C VAL A 234 6.02 -8.85 13.30
N SER A 235 6.36 -10.05 12.86
CA SER A 235 7.27 -10.25 11.72
C SER A 235 6.56 -10.01 10.41
N THR A 236 7.17 -9.16 9.57
CA THR A 236 6.68 -8.83 8.23
C THR A 236 7.81 -8.94 7.21
N LYS A 237 7.49 -8.95 5.93
CA LYS A 237 8.51 -8.92 4.86
C LYS A 237 9.32 -7.61 4.81
N TYR A 238 8.87 -6.58 5.49
CA TYR A 238 9.57 -5.28 5.59
C TYR A 238 10.47 -5.18 6.81
N GLY A 239 10.26 -6.03 7.80
CA GLY A 239 10.96 -6.07 9.08
C GLY A 239 10.01 -6.44 10.22
N VAL A 240 10.53 -6.39 11.44
CA VAL A 240 9.72 -6.57 12.65
C VAL A 240 9.08 -5.25 13.00
N ILE A 241 7.77 -5.26 13.25
CA ILE A 241 6.96 -4.09 13.60
C ILE A 241 6.57 -4.16 15.06
N ASN A 242 6.83 -3.11 15.81
CA ASN A 242 6.30 -2.90 17.15
C ASN A 242 4.97 -2.18 17.09
N THR A 243 3.92 -2.72 17.74
CA THR A 243 2.56 -2.20 17.64
C THR A 243 2.19 -1.17 18.72
N ASP A 244 3.10 -0.80 19.63
CA ASP A 244 2.85 0.04 20.82
C ASP A 244 2.20 1.40 20.48
N HIS A 245 2.56 2.01 19.36
CA HIS A 245 2.06 3.33 18.95
C HIS A 245 1.05 3.30 17.81
N ILE A 246 0.63 2.09 17.36
CA ILE A 246 -0.42 1.96 16.34
C ILE A 246 -1.76 2.34 16.95
N LEU A 247 -2.50 3.22 16.29
CA LEU A 247 -3.84 3.61 16.71
C LEU A 247 -4.88 2.57 16.28
N PHE A 248 -5.47 1.88 17.24
CA PHE A 248 -6.57 0.96 17.00
C PHE A 248 -7.93 1.66 17.24
N ILE A 249 -8.79 1.63 16.22
CA ILE A 249 -10.15 2.20 16.27
C ILE A 249 -11.15 1.07 16.08
N ALA A 250 -11.75 0.61 17.17
CA ALA A 250 -12.85 -0.35 17.11
C ALA A 250 -14.18 0.36 16.77
N SER A 251 -14.95 -0.21 15.86
CA SER A 251 -16.21 0.35 15.37
C SER A 251 -17.33 -0.69 15.38
N GLY A 252 -18.52 -0.31 15.81
CA GLY A 252 -19.70 -1.17 15.81
C GLY A 252 -20.99 -0.38 15.98
N ALA A 253 -22.10 -1.02 15.67
CA ALA A 253 -23.43 -0.45 15.90
C ALA A 253 -23.90 -0.61 17.34
N PHE A 254 -23.48 -1.66 18.03
CA PHE A 254 -23.83 -2.00 19.41
C PHE A 254 -25.35 -1.97 19.70
N HIS A 255 -26.17 -2.44 18.74
CA HIS A 255 -27.61 -2.51 18.91
C HIS A 255 -28.05 -3.68 19.80
N LEU A 256 -27.39 -4.84 19.68
CA LEU A 256 -27.73 -6.08 20.40
C LEU A 256 -26.72 -6.40 21.52
N SER A 257 -25.56 -5.77 21.51
CA SER A 257 -24.53 -5.88 22.53
C SER A 257 -24.14 -4.49 23.03
N ARG A 258 -23.44 -4.43 24.16
CA ARG A 258 -22.93 -3.19 24.75
C ARG A 258 -21.40 -3.24 24.77
N PRO A 259 -20.70 -2.10 24.83
CA PRO A 259 -19.26 -2.09 25.05
C PRO A 259 -18.84 -2.82 26.34
N SER A 260 -19.73 -2.91 27.34
CA SER A 260 -19.52 -3.69 28.56
C SER A 260 -19.56 -5.21 28.37
N ASP A 261 -20.00 -5.69 27.24
CA ASP A 261 -20.05 -7.12 26.91
C ASP A 261 -18.72 -7.61 26.26
N LEU A 262 -17.79 -6.71 26.03
CA LEU A 262 -16.40 -7.04 25.68
C LEU A 262 -15.66 -7.57 26.90
N ILE A 263 -14.57 -8.34 26.69
CA ILE A 263 -13.74 -8.78 27.82
C ILE A 263 -13.17 -7.59 28.58
N PRO A 264 -13.02 -7.67 29.91
CA PRO A 264 -12.59 -6.54 30.74
C PRO A 264 -11.26 -5.91 30.30
N GLU A 265 -10.30 -6.73 29.85
CA GLU A 265 -8.99 -6.31 29.36
C GLU A 265 -9.15 -5.41 28.13
N MET A 266 -10.00 -5.81 27.17
CA MET A 266 -10.28 -5.03 25.96
C MET A 266 -10.93 -3.68 26.27
N GLN A 267 -11.84 -3.65 27.26
CA GLN A 267 -12.48 -2.40 27.69
C GLN A 267 -11.46 -1.40 28.26
N GLY A 268 -10.45 -1.91 28.97
CA GLY A 268 -9.34 -1.10 29.51
C GLY A 268 -8.44 -0.51 28.44
N ARG A 269 -8.29 -1.22 27.29
CA ARG A 269 -7.43 -0.79 26.18
C ARG A 269 -8.14 0.07 25.14
N LEU A 270 -9.46 0.11 25.17
CA LEU A 270 -10.29 0.99 24.32
C LEU A 270 -11.09 1.99 25.18
N PRO A 271 -10.41 2.85 25.99
CA PRO A 271 -11.07 3.70 26.97
C PRO A 271 -11.85 4.86 26.33
N ILE A 272 -11.42 5.33 25.15
CA ILE A 272 -12.04 6.48 24.50
C ILE A 272 -13.25 6.02 23.70
N ARG A 273 -14.43 6.53 24.07
CA ARG A 273 -15.69 6.22 23.40
C ARG A 273 -16.20 7.44 22.66
N VAL A 274 -16.49 7.27 21.37
CA VAL A 274 -17.07 8.29 20.50
C VAL A 274 -18.39 7.76 19.97
N GLU A 275 -19.48 8.45 20.26
CA GLU A 275 -20.81 8.10 19.77
C GLU A 275 -21.20 9.03 18.62
N LEU A 276 -21.65 8.44 17.53
CA LEU A 276 -22.13 9.16 16.35
C LEU A 276 -23.64 9.08 16.27
N ALA A 277 -24.29 10.22 16.23
CA ALA A 277 -25.72 10.31 16.04
C ALA A 277 -26.13 9.87 14.62
N PRO A 278 -27.36 9.36 14.44
CA PRO A 278 -27.90 9.12 13.09
C PRO A 278 -27.93 10.42 12.27
N LEU A 279 -27.63 10.30 10.96
CA LEU A 279 -27.71 11.45 10.05
C LEU A 279 -29.18 11.86 9.85
N ASN A 280 -29.42 13.16 9.90
CA ASN A 280 -30.73 13.73 9.59
C ASN A 280 -30.78 14.25 8.12
N ALA A 281 -31.93 14.69 7.64
CA ALA A 281 -32.10 15.14 6.26
C ALA A 281 -31.21 16.32 5.89
N SER A 282 -30.93 17.22 6.85
CA SER A 282 -30.05 18.36 6.63
C SER A 282 -28.57 17.94 6.51
N ASP A 283 -28.16 16.90 7.25
CA ASP A 283 -26.82 16.32 7.15
C ASP A 283 -26.59 15.68 5.77
N PHE A 284 -27.59 14.93 5.28
CA PHE A 284 -27.54 14.37 3.92
C PHE A 284 -27.43 15.45 2.84
N ALA A 285 -28.20 16.52 2.96
CA ALA A 285 -28.11 17.64 2.01
C ALA A 285 -26.70 18.25 1.99
N ARG A 286 -26.06 18.41 3.16
CA ARG A 286 -24.70 18.96 3.27
C ARG A 286 -23.60 18.01 2.78
N ILE A 287 -23.84 16.70 2.79
CA ILE A 287 -22.89 15.70 2.29
C ILE A 287 -22.94 15.62 0.76
N LEU A 288 -24.12 15.86 0.16
CA LEU A 288 -24.35 15.76 -1.29
C LEU A 288 -24.02 17.06 -2.07
N THR A 289 -23.87 18.17 -1.39
CA THR A 289 -23.44 19.47 -1.96
C THR A 289 -21.96 19.73 -1.71
#